data_f0da02e8a5aa8a1bcdbfc575c3fc6c94
#
_entry.id   f0da02e8a5aa8a1bcdbfc575c3fc6c94
#
_cell.length_a   1.000
_cell.length_b   1.000
_cell.length_c   1.000
_cell.angle_alpha   90.00
_cell.angle_beta   90.00
_cell.angle_gamma   90.00
#
_symmetry.space_group_name_H-M   'P 1'
#
loop_
_entity.id
_entity.type
_entity.pdbx_description
1 polymer ?
#
loop_
_entity_poly.entity_id
_entity_poly.type
_entity_poly.pdbx_seq_one_letter_code
_entity_poly.pdbx_strand_id
1 'polypeptide(L)'
;LGSLMIVKAFGKEADSLTEAESHMSEHKKARMRKNHFSNVCNIGFGAVMNGAYVLGAVYGAFGIYNGTMTYGTFMAMLQLISQIQNPFANITGYLPKYFAMLASAERLMEVEAYEKDKVRALEDVCAKARMSDEQSRYIPDNSTFGLFHVDFTYLPPVITEGDTIMPIVLKDYSLEIRKGEFVAFTGPSGCGKSTVLKLLIGLYTVDAGEVYGCDRLMFAYVPQGNQLMSGSIRDIITFSDKNRTGDEAGIHRALQIACADGFIAELEQGIDTLLGERGLGLSEGQMQRLAIARAIYSDRPVLLLDEATSALDAGTEEAVLENLRSMTDKTVIIVTHRPAALKLCDRQIVFGEKKDQCPCPGGFS
;
A
#
# COMPACT_ATOMS: atom_id res chain seq x y z
N LEU A 1 -13.37 -7.33 10.94
CA LEU A 1 -13.40 -6.76 12.31
C LEU A 1 -13.66 -5.24 12.31
N GLY A 2 -13.25 -4.48 11.27
CA GLY A 2 -13.46 -3.02 11.21
C GLY A 2 -14.93 -2.58 11.15
N SER A 3 -15.84 -3.42 10.70
CA SER A 3 -17.27 -3.11 10.60
C SER A 3 -18.10 -3.57 11.81
N LEU A 4 -17.49 -4.27 12.79
CA LEU A 4 -18.24 -4.83 13.94
C LEU A 4 -18.88 -3.74 14.81
N MET A 5 -18.21 -2.59 14.96
CA MET A 5 -18.77 -1.44 15.68
C MET A 5 -20.02 -0.88 14.97
N ILE A 6 -20.00 -0.82 13.64
CA ILE A 6 -21.13 -0.34 12.84
C ILE A 6 -22.30 -1.30 12.98
N VAL A 7 -22.07 -2.62 12.86
CA VAL A 7 -23.08 -3.65 13.04
C VAL A 7 -23.76 -3.55 14.40
N LYS A 8 -22.97 -3.35 15.47
CA LYS A 8 -23.48 -3.15 16.83
C LYS A 8 -24.23 -1.82 17.00
N ALA A 9 -23.70 -0.74 16.41
CA ALA A 9 -24.32 0.58 16.52
C ALA A 9 -25.71 0.63 15.85
N PHE A 10 -25.90 -0.16 14.79
CA PHE A 10 -27.19 -0.26 14.08
C PHE A 10 -28.08 -1.42 14.54
N GLY A 11 -27.66 -2.22 15.54
CA GLY A 11 -28.42 -3.36 16.06
C GLY A 11 -28.68 -4.44 15.00
N LYS A 12 -27.73 -4.60 14.04
CA LYS A 12 -27.84 -5.51 12.90
C LYS A 12 -27.06 -6.81 13.08
N GLU A 13 -26.81 -7.22 14.33
CA GLU A 13 -26.05 -8.43 14.65
C GLU A 13 -26.74 -9.69 14.08
N ALA A 14 -28.06 -9.80 14.24
CA ALA A 14 -28.82 -10.96 13.78
C ALA A 14 -28.81 -11.07 12.25
N ASP A 15 -28.98 -9.96 11.54
CA ASP A 15 -29.00 -9.92 10.08
C ASP A 15 -27.60 -10.27 9.53
N SER A 16 -26.56 -9.67 10.09
CA SER A 16 -25.17 -9.93 9.70
C SER A 16 -24.73 -11.37 10.02
N LEU A 17 -25.23 -11.95 11.12
CA LEU A 17 -24.99 -13.36 11.46
C LEU A 17 -25.65 -14.28 10.43
N THR A 18 -26.91 -14.01 10.08
CA THR A 18 -27.67 -14.80 9.08
C THR A 18 -27.00 -14.74 7.70
N GLU A 19 -26.51 -13.57 7.30
CA GLU A 19 -25.78 -13.39 6.04
C GLU A 19 -24.45 -14.16 6.06
N ALA A 20 -23.68 -14.04 7.14
CA ALA A 20 -22.44 -14.80 7.32
C ALA A 20 -22.69 -16.32 7.32
N GLU A 21 -23.74 -16.80 8.01
CA GLU A 21 -24.14 -18.22 8.00
C GLU A 21 -24.52 -18.69 6.60
N SER A 22 -25.22 -17.87 5.81
CA SER A 22 -25.58 -18.20 4.43
C SER A 22 -24.34 -18.39 3.55
N HIS A 23 -23.39 -17.46 3.60
CA HIS A 23 -22.11 -17.56 2.89
C HIS A 23 -21.27 -18.75 3.35
N MET A 24 -21.19 -18.97 4.67
CA MET A 24 -20.50 -20.15 5.21
C MET A 24 -21.17 -21.46 4.77
N SER A 25 -22.50 -21.51 4.70
CA SER A 25 -23.28 -22.65 4.21
C SER A 25 -22.97 -22.94 2.73
N GLU A 26 -22.92 -21.92 1.89
CA GLU A 26 -22.55 -22.07 0.47
C GLU A 26 -21.13 -22.59 0.30
N HIS A 27 -20.18 -22.00 1.01
CA HIS A 27 -18.80 -22.48 1.04
C HIS A 27 -18.69 -23.94 1.54
N LYS A 28 -19.44 -24.29 2.58
CA LYS A 28 -19.53 -25.65 3.09
C LYS A 28 -20.08 -26.61 2.02
N LYS A 29 -21.19 -26.24 1.33
CA LYS A 29 -21.79 -27.06 0.27
C LYS A 29 -20.81 -27.28 -0.89
N ALA A 30 -20.11 -26.24 -1.33
CA ALA A 30 -19.12 -26.33 -2.40
C ALA A 30 -17.94 -27.25 -2.00
N ARG A 31 -17.43 -27.11 -0.78
CA ARG A 31 -16.35 -27.95 -0.24
C ARG A 31 -16.79 -29.39 -0.04
N MET A 32 -18.02 -29.61 0.45
CA MET A 32 -18.58 -30.98 0.60
C MET A 32 -18.75 -31.65 -0.76
N ARG A 33 -19.27 -30.95 -1.78
CA ARG A 33 -19.40 -31.48 -3.15
C ARG A 33 -18.06 -31.93 -3.72
N LYS A 34 -17.02 -31.10 -3.57
CA LYS A 34 -15.66 -31.43 -3.98
C LYS A 34 -15.11 -32.66 -3.25
N ASN A 35 -15.29 -32.72 -1.92
CA ASN A 35 -14.82 -33.85 -1.10
C ASN A 35 -15.61 -35.13 -1.43
N HIS A 36 -16.93 -35.04 -1.66
CA HIS A 36 -17.75 -36.18 -2.02
C HIS A 36 -17.32 -36.79 -3.35
N PHE A 37 -17.09 -35.96 -4.37
CA PHE A 37 -16.56 -36.41 -5.65
C PHE A 37 -15.21 -37.10 -5.51
N SER A 38 -14.27 -36.49 -4.77
CA SER A 38 -12.96 -37.08 -4.50
C SER A 38 -13.06 -38.43 -3.77
N ASN A 39 -13.95 -38.53 -2.77
CA ASN A 39 -14.16 -39.77 -2.02
C ASN A 39 -14.77 -40.88 -2.90
N VAL A 40 -15.74 -40.55 -3.75
CA VAL A 40 -16.34 -41.54 -4.68
C VAL A 40 -15.27 -42.04 -5.66
N CYS A 41 -14.44 -41.16 -6.22
CA CYS A 41 -13.34 -41.55 -7.08
C CYS A 41 -12.32 -42.44 -6.34
N ASN A 42 -11.96 -42.12 -5.13
CA ASN A 42 -11.01 -42.89 -4.33
C ASN A 42 -11.56 -44.30 -3.96
N ILE A 43 -12.84 -44.36 -3.56
CA ILE A 43 -13.50 -45.61 -3.24
C ILE A 43 -13.61 -46.51 -4.49
N GLY A 44 -14.08 -45.90 -5.61
CA GLY A 44 -14.20 -46.60 -6.88
C GLY A 44 -12.86 -47.16 -7.38
N PHE A 45 -11.81 -46.31 -7.37
CA PHE A 45 -10.47 -46.75 -7.72
C PHE A 45 -9.92 -47.83 -6.77
N GLY A 46 -10.10 -47.67 -5.47
CA GLY A 46 -9.70 -48.64 -4.46
C GLY A 46 -10.40 -49.99 -4.69
N ALA A 47 -11.69 -50.01 -5.01
CA ALA A 47 -12.43 -51.23 -5.28
C ALA A 47 -11.91 -51.95 -6.56
N VAL A 48 -11.62 -51.23 -7.63
CA VAL A 48 -11.04 -51.83 -8.84
C VAL A 48 -9.67 -52.41 -8.59
N MET A 49 -8.81 -51.68 -7.89
CA MET A 49 -7.44 -52.16 -7.59
C MET A 49 -7.39 -53.33 -6.63
N ASN A 50 -8.23 -53.30 -5.56
CA ASN A 50 -8.35 -54.43 -4.67
C ASN A 50 -8.96 -55.66 -5.37
N GLY A 51 -9.91 -55.43 -6.28
CA GLY A 51 -10.44 -56.49 -7.13
C GLY A 51 -9.34 -57.12 -8.02
N ALA A 52 -8.52 -56.32 -8.65
CA ALA A 52 -7.39 -56.78 -9.46
C ALA A 52 -6.35 -57.58 -8.61
N TYR A 53 -6.10 -57.09 -7.38
CA TYR A 53 -5.22 -57.82 -6.45
C TYR A 53 -5.79 -59.20 -6.08
N VAL A 54 -7.07 -59.28 -5.77
CA VAL A 54 -7.74 -60.56 -5.42
C VAL A 54 -7.74 -61.51 -6.63
N LEU A 55 -8.06 -61.01 -7.82
CA LEU A 55 -8.03 -61.81 -9.05
C LEU A 55 -6.61 -62.31 -9.35
N GLY A 56 -5.59 -61.50 -9.17
CA GLY A 56 -4.19 -61.90 -9.29
C GLY A 56 -3.80 -62.96 -8.29
N ALA A 57 -4.27 -62.82 -7.03
CA ALA A 57 -4.00 -63.83 -5.98
C ALA A 57 -4.67 -65.17 -6.30
N VAL A 58 -5.94 -65.19 -6.77
CA VAL A 58 -6.64 -66.37 -7.17
C VAL A 58 -5.98 -67.04 -8.37
N TYR A 59 -5.63 -66.25 -9.41
CA TYR A 59 -4.92 -66.74 -10.59
C TYR A 59 -3.56 -67.38 -10.22
N GLY A 60 -2.78 -66.72 -9.39
CA GLY A 60 -1.48 -67.22 -8.94
C GLY A 60 -1.59 -68.47 -8.08
N ALA A 61 -2.59 -68.56 -7.20
CA ALA A 61 -2.86 -69.80 -6.41
C ALA A 61 -3.19 -70.99 -7.31
N PHE A 62 -4.04 -70.77 -8.34
CA PHE A 62 -4.33 -71.79 -9.36
C PHE A 62 -3.09 -72.22 -10.16
N GLY A 63 -2.23 -71.25 -10.50
CA GLY A 63 -0.98 -71.50 -11.21
C GLY A 63 0.00 -72.34 -10.38
N ILE A 64 0.07 -72.11 -9.05
CA ILE A 64 0.86 -72.96 -8.15
C ILE A 64 0.25 -74.34 -8.05
N TYR A 65 -1.06 -74.48 -7.88
CA TYR A 65 -1.73 -75.75 -7.82
C TYR A 65 -1.51 -76.63 -9.08
N ASN A 66 -1.57 -76.02 -10.23
CA ASN A 66 -1.38 -76.70 -11.51
C ASN A 66 0.11 -76.88 -11.87
N GLY A 67 1.07 -76.43 -11.05
CA GLY A 67 2.51 -76.54 -11.32
C GLY A 67 3.04 -75.60 -12.40
N THR A 68 2.25 -74.68 -12.90
CA THR A 68 2.64 -73.74 -13.96
C THR A 68 3.36 -72.49 -13.46
N MET A 69 3.31 -72.23 -12.12
CA MET A 69 3.92 -71.07 -11.48
C MET A 69 4.61 -71.46 -10.17
N THR A 70 5.79 -70.86 -9.94
CA THR A 70 6.50 -71.04 -8.64
C THR A 70 5.98 -70.05 -7.61
N TYR A 71 6.17 -70.36 -6.34
CA TYR A 71 5.84 -69.46 -5.23
C TYR A 71 6.53 -68.09 -5.35
N GLY A 72 7.80 -68.08 -5.78
CA GLY A 72 8.57 -66.85 -6.01
C GLY A 72 7.95 -65.95 -7.09
N THR A 73 7.54 -66.54 -8.23
CA THR A 73 6.88 -65.83 -9.31
C THR A 73 5.51 -65.23 -8.88
N PHE A 74 4.77 -65.98 -8.06
CA PHE A 74 3.51 -65.53 -7.46
C PHE A 74 3.70 -64.29 -6.58
N MET A 75 4.69 -64.36 -5.66
CA MET A 75 4.99 -63.20 -4.79
C MET A 75 5.48 -62.00 -5.56
N ALA A 76 6.32 -62.19 -6.58
CA ALA A 76 6.74 -61.10 -7.47
C ALA A 76 5.58 -60.42 -8.21
N MET A 77 4.60 -61.23 -8.66
CA MET A 77 3.41 -60.71 -9.33
C MET A 77 2.54 -59.84 -8.39
N LEU A 78 2.31 -60.31 -7.16
CA LEU A 78 1.56 -59.54 -6.14
C LEU A 78 2.28 -58.24 -5.78
N GLN A 79 3.61 -58.29 -5.67
CA GLN A 79 4.41 -57.08 -5.40
C GLN A 79 4.35 -56.06 -6.55
N LEU A 80 4.38 -56.51 -7.79
CA LEU A 80 4.21 -55.65 -8.96
C LEU A 80 2.85 -54.98 -8.98
N ILE A 81 1.77 -55.70 -8.69
CA ILE A 81 0.41 -55.14 -8.58
C ILE A 81 0.39 -54.06 -7.51
N SER A 82 0.97 -54.27 -6.34
CA SER A 82 1.06 -53.25 -5.27
C SER A 82 1.90 -52.05 -5.65
N GLN A 83 3.00 -52.21 -6.37
CA GLN A 83 3.84 -51.10 -6.85
C GLN A 83 3.15 -50.24 -7.84
N ILE A 84 2.27 -50.79 -8.70
CA ILE A 84 1.45 -50.05 -9.64
C ILE A 84 0.32 -49.31 -8.91
N GLN A 85 -0.28 -49.92 -7.89
CA GLN A 85 -1.40 -49.38 -7.12
C GLN A 85 -1.04 -48.06 -6.39
N ASN A 86 0.15 -47.98 -5.79
CA ASN A 86 0.56 -46.87 -4.94
C ASN A 86 0.67 -45.51 -5.68
N PRO A 87 1.31 -45.39 -6.85
CA PRO A 87 1.33 -44.15 -7.60
C PRO A 87 -0.07 -43.65 -7.99
N PHE A 88 -0.97 -44.55 -8.41
CA PHE A 88 -2.33 -44.18 -8.83
C PHE A 88 -3.17 -43.72 -7.64
N ALA A 89 -3.05 -44.32 -6.46
CA ALA A 89 -3.73 -43.84 -5.26
C ALA A 89 -3.32 -42.40 -4.88
N ASN A 90 -2.07 -42.02 -5.15
CA ASN A 90 -1.56 -40.69 -4.84
C ASN A 90 -1.98 -39.61 -5.88
N ILE A 91 -2.27 -39.99 -7.13
CA ILE A 91 -2.66 -39.05 -8.21
C ILE A 91 -3.87 -38.21 -7.78
N THR A 92 -4.88 -38.82 -7.17
CA THR A 92 -6.10 -38.13 -6.71
C THR A 92 -5.81 -37.06 -5.65
N GLY A 93 -4.73 -37.21 -4.88
CA GLY A 93 -4.24 -36.24 -3.90
C GLY A 93 -3.43 -35.09 -4.52
N TYR A 94 -2.78 -35.31 -5.66
CA TYR A 94 -1.97 -34.29 -6.35
C TYR A 94 -2.79 -33.34 -7.22
N LEU A 95 -3.88 -33.81 -7.82
CA LEU A 95 -4.70 -33.02 -8.73
C LEU A 95 -5.24 -31.73 -8.09
N PRO A 96 -5.81 -31.73 -6.86
CA PRO A 96 -6.25 -30.49 -6.21
C PRO A 96 -5.09 -29.52 -5.89
N LYS A 97 -3.90 -30.05 -5.58
CA LYS A 97 -2.70 -29.24 -5.33
C LYS A 97 -2.20 -28.57 -6.60
N TYR A 98 -2.25 -29.27 -7.74
CA TYR A 98 -1.90 -28.72 -9.04
C TYR A 98 -2.80 -27.53 -9.41
N PHE A 99 -4.13 -27.67 -9.28
CA PHE A 99 -5.06 -26.58 -9.54
C PHE A 99 -4.90 -25.42 -8.57
N ALA A 100 -4.61 -25.69 -7.31
CA ALA A 100 -4.33 -24.62 -6.33
C ALA A 100 -3.05 -23.86 -6.68
N MET A 101 -2.02 -24.57 -7.15
CA MET A 101 -0.77 -23.96 -7.63
C MET A 101 -1.01 -23.11 -8.87
N LEU A 102 -1.80 -23.61 -9.83
CA LEU A 102 -2.13 -22.86 -11.05
C LEU A 102 -2.87 -21.56 -10.73
N ALA A 103 -3.90 -21.61 -9.88
CA ALA A 103 -4.62 -20.41 -9.44
C ALA A 103 -3.74 -19.41 -8.68
N SER A 104 -2.75 -19.90 -7.93
CA SER A 104 -1.77 -19.01 -7.27
C SER A 104 -0.79 -18.41 -8.28
N ALA A 105 -0.38 -19.17 -9.28
CA ALA A 105 0.48 -18.69 -10.36
C ALA A 105 -0.22 -17.62 -11.20
N GLU A 106 -1.51 -17.81 -11.55
CA GLU A 106 -2.30 -16.81 -12.26
C GLU A 106 -2.37 -15.49 -11.50
N ARG A 107 -2.61 -15.53 -10.18
CA ARG A 107 -2.59 -14.32 -9.35
C ARG A 107 -1.23 -13.63 -9.30
N LEU A 108 -0.14 -14.40 -9.27
CA LEU A 108 1.21 -13.85 -9.33
C LEU A 108 1.49 -13.20 -10.68
N MET A 109 1.03 -13.81 -11.77
CA MET A 109 1.16 -13.26 -13.12
C MET A 109 0.33 -11.98 -13.29
N GLU A 110 -0.87 -11.90 -12.70
CA GLU A 110 -1.65 -10.65 -12.64
C GLU A 110 -0.86 -9.54 -11.94
N VAL A 111 -0.24 -9.84 -10.79
CA VAL A 111 0.59 -8.86 -10.07
C VAL A 111 1.85 -8.48 -10.87
N GLU A 112 2.46 -9.42 -11.59
CA GLU A 112 3.63 -9.16 -12.42
C GLU A 112 3.30 -8.35 -13.68
N ALA A 113 2.05 -8.46 -14.17
CA ALA A 113 1.56 -7.69 -15.31
C ALA A 113 1.32 -6.20 -14.98
N TYR A 114 1.22 -5.81 -13.68
CA TYR A 114 1.23 -4.40 -13.32
C TYR A 114 2.56 -3.79 -13.73
N GLU A 115 2.51 -2.63 -14.40
CA GLU A 115 3.71 -1.86 -14.71
C GLU A 115 4.52 -1.66 -13.43
N LYS A 116 5.76 -2.14 -13.44
CA LYS A 116 6.69 -1.88 -12.34
C LYS A 116 6.83 -0.38 -12.23
N ASP A 117 6.59 0.13 -11.03
CA ASP A 117 6.85 1.52 -10.70
C ASP A 117 8.27 1.81 -11.20
N LYS A 118 8.39 2.65 -12.23
CA LYS A 118 9.69 3.05 -12.77
C LYS A 118 10.33 3.87 -11.66
N VAL A 119 10.98 3.17 -10.73
CA VAL A 119 11.93 3.82 -9.82
C VAL A 119 12.89 4.54 -10.75
N ARG A 120 12.65 5.84 -10.94
CA ARG A 120 13.59 6.71 -11.65
C ARG A 120 14.90 6.56 -10.90
N ALA A 121 15.82 5.77 -11.46
CA ALA A 121 17.18 5.76 -10.97
C ALA A 121 17.63 7.22 -10.95
N LEU A 122 18.17 7.68 -9.82
CA LEU A 122 18.65 9.06 -9.63
C LEU A 122 19.57 9.52 -10.78
N GLU A 123 20.21 8.59 -11.47
CA GLU A 123 21.06 8.81 -12.64
C GLU A 123 20.29 9.19 -13.91
N ASP A 124 19.07 8.67 -14.13
CA ASP A 124 18.28 8.97 -15.34
C ASP A 124 17.65 10.37 -15.30
N VAL A 125 17.33 10.89 -14.14
CA VAL A 125 16.76 12.23 -13.99
C VAL A 125 17.81 13.30 -14.33
N CYS A 126 19.06 13.10 -13.91
CA CYS A 126 20.18 13.99 -14.25
C CYS A 126 20.64 13.83 -15.71
N ALA A 127 20.55 12.65 -16.31
CA ALA A 127 20.98 12.40 -17.69
C ALA A 127 19.97 12.93 -18.72
N LYS A 128 18.66 12.78 -18.49
CA LYS A 128 17.62 13.33 -19.38
C LYS A 128 17.52 14.85 -19.33
N ALA A 129 17.82 15.47 -18.18
CA ALA A 129 17.92 16.93 -18.10
C ALA A 129 19.05 17.51 -18.96
N ARG A 130 20.01 16.67 -19.40
CA ARG A 130 21.12 17.10 -20.27
C ARG A 130 20.92 16.82 -21.77
N MET A 131 19.90 16.07 -22.17
CA MET A 131 19.81 15.56 -23.56
C MET A 131 18.57 15.97 -24.37
N SER A 132 17.68 16.82 -23.88
CA SER A 132 16.61 17.37 -24.72
C SER A 132 16.95 18.78 -25.12
N ASP A 133 17.44 18.91 -26.35
CA ASP A 133 17.78 20.18 -26.99
C ASP A 133 16.59 21.07 -27.32
N GLU A 134 16.80 22.35 -27.08
CA GLU A 134 16.41 23.50 -27.94
C GLU A 134 14.93 23.80 -28.22
N GLN A 135 13.98 23.65 -27.25
CA GLN A 135 12.80 24.53 -27.35
C GLN A 135 12.19 24.79 -25.99
N SER A 136 12.28 26.04 -25.55
CA SER A 136 11.58 26.66 -24.41
C SER A 136 11.83 25.99 -23.05
N ARG A 137 13.05 26.00 -22.57
CA ARG A 137 13.38 25.68 -21.18
C ARG A 137 13.10 26.89 -20.32
N TYR A 138 12.06 26.77 -19.47
CA TYR A 138 12.04 27.50 -18.23
C TYR A 138 13.25 26.98 -17.41
N ILE A 139 14.29 27.79 -17.22
CA ILE A 139 15.39 27.47 -16.30
C ILE A 139 14.94 28.05 -14.96
N PRO A 140 14.40 27.20 -14.04
CA PRO A 140 14.04 27.71 -12.73
C PRO A 140 15.30 28.14 -12.02
N ASP A 141 15.24 29.27 -11.35
CA ASP A 141 16.21 29.65 -10.34
C ASP A 141 16.33 28.46 -9.36
N ASN A 142 17.56 28.10 -8.97
CA ASN A 142 17.84 26.97 -8.07
C ASN A 142 17.13 27.08 -6.70
N SER A 143 16.38 28.17 -6.49
CA SER A 143 15.58 28.49 -5.32
C SER A 143 14.11 28.04 -5.40
N THR A 144 13.64 27.53 -6.55
CA THR A 144 12.24 27.15 -6.78
C THR A 144 12.08 25.72 -7.23
N PHE A 145 10.88 25.15 -6.98
CA PHE A 145 10.46 23.84 -7.48
C PHE A 145 8.93 23.85 -7.73
N GLY A 146 8.45 22.93 -8.55
CA GLY A 146 7.01 22.88 -8.83
C GLY A 146 6.60 22.06 -10.04
N LEU A 147 5.49 22.48 -10.64
CA LEU A 147 4.84 21.87 -11.79
C LEU A 147 4.78 22.89 -12.92
N PHE A 148 4.99 22.45 -14.17
CA PHE A 148 4.91 23.31 -15.34
C PHE A 148 4.05 22.65 -16.43
N HIS A 149 2.92 23.30 -16.76
CA HIS A 149 1.94 22.84 -17.75
C HIS A 149 1.54 21.37 -17.62
N VAL A 150 1.23 20.92 -16.38
CA VAL A 150 0.99 19.52 -16.07
C VAL A 150 -0.45 19.13 -16.35
N ASP A 151 -0.60 18.03 -17.13
CA ASP A 151 -1.83 17.25 -17.22
C ASP A 151 -1.68 15.95 -16.41
N PHE A 152 -2.73 15.57 -15.69
CA PHE A 152 -2.75 14.34 -14.94
C PHE A 152 -4.14 13.73 -14.78
N THR A 153 -4.21 12.41 -15.04
CA THR A 153 -5.40 11.58 -14.88
C THR A 153 -5.05 10.33 -14.10
N TYR A 154 -5.91 9.92 -13.17
CA TYR A 154 -5.74 8.62 -12.52
C TYR A 154 -6.14 7.50 -13.49
N LEU A 155 -5.29 6.50 -13.64
CA LEU A 155 -5.65 5.28 -14.36
C LEU A 155 -6.52 4.39 -13.46
N PRO A 156 -7.55 3.71 -14.01
CA PRO A 156 -8.31 2.73 -13.24
C PRO A 156 -7.40 1.55 -12.85
N PRO A 157 -7.62 0.94 -11.68
CA PRO A 157 -6.78 -0.17 -11.20
C PRO A 157 -6.86 -1.43 -12.07
N VAL A 158 -7.91 -1.58 -12.87
CA VAL A 158 -8.09 -2.65 -13.86
C VAL A 158 -8.76 -2.02 -15.09
N ILE A 159 -8.14 -2.19 -16.26
CA ILE A 159 -8.73 -1.77 -17.53
C ILE A 159 -9.64 -2.90 -17.99
N THR A 160 -10.96 -2.74 -17.83
CA THR A 160 -11.97 -3.61 -18.44
C THR A 160 -12.53 -2.97 -19.71
N GLU A 161 -12.81 -3.77 -20.72
CA GLU A 161 -13.45 -3.28 -21.95
C GLU A 161 -14.77 -2.60 -21.60
N GLY A 162 -14.85 -1.28 -21.72
CA GLY A 162 -16.01 -0.47 -21.37
C GLY A 162 -15.78 0.53 -20.23
N ASP A 163 -14.56 0.67 -19.72
CA ASP A 163 -14.24 1.61 -18.65
C ASP A 163 -14.50 3.06 -19.09
N THR A 164 -15.21 3.76 -18.21
CA THR A 164 -15.52 5.17 -18.36
C THR A 164 -14.20 5.96 -18.31
N ILE A 165 -14.04 6.92 -19.23
CA ILE A 165 -12.92 7.85 -19.23
C ILE A 165 -12.87 8.54 -17.86
N MET A 166 -11.79 8.32 -17.11
CA MET A 166 -11.60 8.98 -15.81
C MET A 166 -11.48 10.50 -16.03
N PRO A 167 -12.08 11.32 -15.17
CA PRO A 167 -11.97 12.76 -15.30
C PRO A 167 -10.52 13.21 -15.12
N ILE A 168 -10.07 14.13 -15.97
CA ILE A 168 -8.76 14.79 -15.84
C ILE A 168 -8.77 15.53 -14.50
N VAL A 169 -7.81 15.24 -13.63
CA VAL A 169 -7.70 15.85 -12.30
C VAL A 169 -6.97 17.18 -12.37
N LEU A 170 -5.91 17.25 -13.20
CA LEU A 170 -5.16 18.47 -13.46
C LEU A 170 -5.09 18.67 -14.97
N LYS A 171 -5.33 19.89 -15.43
CA LYS A 171 -5.25 20.25 -16.84
C LYS A 171 -4.50 21.56 -16.99
N ASP A 172 -3.37 21.51 -17.71
CA ASP A 172 -2.50 22.67 -17.96
C ASP A 172 -2.13 23.42 -16.67
N TYR A 173 -1.84 22.63 -15.61
CA TYR A 173 -1.64 23.17 -14.27
C TYR A 173 -0.17 23.52 -14.04
N SER A 174 0.08 24.77 -13.62
CA SER A 174 1.42 25.25 -13.28
C SER A 174 1.44 25.77 -11.85
N LEU A 175 2.50 25.41 -11.12
CA LEU A 175 2.71 25.75 -9.72
C LEU A 175 4.20 25.99 -9.47
N GLU A 176 4.53 27.11 -8.85
CA GLU A 176 5.88 27.42 -8.40
C GLU A 176 5.89 27.66 -6.89
N ILE A 177 6.86 27.03 -6.20
CA ILE A 177 7.07 27.15 -4.75
C ILE A 177 8.54 27.52 -4.51
N ARG A 178 8.75 28.51 -3.64
CA ARG A 178 10.09 28.97 -3.25
C ARG A 178 10.60 28.18 -2.05
N LYS A 179 11.89 27.90 -2.04
CA LYS A 179 12.54 27.28 -0.86
C LYS A 179 12.46 28.21 0.34
N GLY A 180 12.12 27.67 1.50
CA GLY A 180 11.90 28.42 2.75
C GLY A 180 10.49 29.04 2.88
N GLU A 181 9.61 28.87 1.89
CA GLU A 181 8.23 29.38 1.91
C GLU A 181 7.31 28.48 2.74
N PHE A 182 6.40 29.05 3.49
CA PHE A 182 5.31 28.33 4.18
C PHE A 182 4.02 28.54 3.40
N VAL A 183 3.56 27.52 2.67
CA VAL A 183 2.44 27.62 1.72
C VAL A 183 1.24 26.81 2.18
N ALA A 184 0.05 27.40 2.12
CA ALA A 184 -1.20 26.68 2.35
C ALA A 184 -1.91 26.35 1.02
N PHE A 185 -2.30 25.09 0.86
CA PHE A 185 -3.21 24.63 -0.19
C PHE A 185 -4.63 24.57 0.34
N THR A 186 -5.53 25.31 -0.28
CA THR A 186 -6.95 25.38 0.11
C THR A 186 -7.85 25.09 -1.10
N GLY A 187 -9.14 24.85 -0.86
CA GLY A 187 -10.10 24.56 -1.93
C GLY A 187 -10.95 23.33 -1.65
N PRO A 188 -12.03 23.08 -2.41
CA PRO A 188 -12.97 21.98 -2.16
C PRO A 188 -12.29 20.61 -2.09
N SER A 189 -12.96 19.64 -1.46
CA SER A 189 -12.51 18.25 -1.51
C SER A 189 -12.54 17.74 -2.96
N GLY A 190 -11.52 16.96 -3.35
CA GLY A 190 -11.42 16.39 -4.70
C GLY A 190 -10.88 17.34 -5.79
N CYS A 191 -10.49 18.58 -5.48
CA CYS A 191 -9.96 19.53 -6.47
C CYS A 191 -8.47 19.32 -6.86
N GLY A 192 -7.83 18.22 -6.39
CA GLY A 192 -6.47 17.85 -6.81
C GLY A 192 -5.34 18.26 -5.85
N LYS A 193 -5.60 18.82 -4.67
CA LYS A 193 -4.56 19.22 -3.69
C LYS A 193 -3.59 18.09 -3.35
N SER A 194 -4.10 16.96 -2.85
CA SER A 194 -3.29 15.78 -2.52
C SER A 194 -2.65 15.14 -3.76
N THR A 195 -3.25 15.31 -4.94
CA THR A 195 -2.67 14.87 -6.22
C THR A 195 -1.40 15.66 -6.53
N VAL A 196 -1.44 16.99 -6.38
CA VAL A 196 -0.27 17.84 -6.56
C VAL A 196 0.86 17.45 -5.61
N LEU A 197 0.56 17.21 -4.32
CA LEU A 197 1.57 16.73 -3.37
C LEU A 197 2.20 15.40 -3.82
N LYS A 198 1.38 14.46 -4.28
CA LYS A 198 1.84 13.14 -4.76
C LYS A 198 2.67 13.22 -6.04
N LEU A 199 2.37 14.18 -6.92
CA LEU A 199 3.18 14.45 -8.11
C LEU A 199 4.54 15.07 -7.74
N LEU A 200 4.57 16.04 -6.82
CA LEU A 200 5.82 16.65 -6.34
C LEU A 200 6.79 15.62 -5.75
N ILE A 201 6.30 14.66 -4.97
CA ILE A 201 7.14 13.57 -4.40
C ILE A 201 7.42 12.44 -5.38
N GLY A 202 6.88 12.51 -6.61
CA GLY A 202 7.09 11.52 -7.65
C GLY A 202 6.42 10.17 -7.39
N LEU A 203 5.28 10.13 -6.65
CA LEU A 203 4.46 8.92 -6.51
C LEU A 203 3.69 8.58 -7.78
N TYR A 204 3.43 9.57 -8.61
CA TYR A 204 2.80 9.41 -9.93
C TYR A 204 3.63 10.13 -10.98
N THR A 205 3.56 9.66 -12.22
CA THR A 205 4.11 10.33 -13.39
C THR A 205 3.05 11.19 -14.03
N VAL A 206 3.42 12.37 -14.51
CA VAL A 206 2.52 13.27 -15.24
C VAL A 206 2.23 12.73 -16.65
N ASP A 207 1.03 12.99 -17.18
CA ASP A 207 0.63 12.62 -18.54
C ASP A 207 1.28 13.57 -19.57
N ALA A 208 1.33 14.88 -19.24
CA ALA A 208 2.00 15.92 -20.00
C ALA A 208 2.59 16.97 -19.07
N GLY A 209 3.51 17.79 -19.56
CA GLY A 209 4.19 18.80 -18.77
C GLY A 209 5.40 18.27 -18.00
N GLU A 210 5.86 19.02 -17.00
CA GLU A 210 7.08 18.72 -16.27
C GLU A 210 6.95 19.03 -14.77
N VAL A 211 7.58 18.15 -13.94
CA VAL A 211 7.82 18.39 -12.52
C VAL A 211 9.28 18.77 -12.37
N TYR A 212 9.55 20.00 -11.97
CA TYR A 212 10.91 20.56 -11.95
C TYR A 212 11.40 20.87 -10.55
N GLY A 213 12.72 20.87 -10.36
CA GLY A 213 13.36 21.22 -9.09
C GLY A 213 13.09 20.26 -7.94
N CYS A 214 12.49 19.09 -8.24
CA CYS A 214 12.07 18.08 -7.26
C CYS A 214 13.00 16.89 -7.27
N ASP A 215 13.58 16.59 -6.10
CA ASP A 215 14.20 15.31 -5.79
C ASP A 215 13.34 14.60 -4.73
N ARG A 216 13.06 13.32 -4.91
CA ARG A 216 12.28 12.52 -3.96
C ARG A 216 12.83 12.58 -2.54
N LEU A 217 14.15 12.70 -2.40
CA LEU A 217 14.81 12.76 -1.10
C LEU A 217 14.68 14.12 -0.40
N MET A 218 14.21 15.17 -1.09
CA MET A 218 14.00 16.47 -0.45
C MET A 218 12.66 16.57 0.30
N PHE A 219 11.75 15.61 0.13
CA PHE A 219 10.41 15.68 0.70
C PHE A 219 10.23 14.75 1.89
N ALA A 220 9.66 15.28 2.99
CA ALA A 220 9.05 14.50 4.06
C ALA A 220 7.53 14.65 3.96
N TYR A 221 6.81 13.56 3.75
CA TYR A 221 5.38 13.56 3.50
C TYR A 221 4.59 12.94 4.66
N VAL A 222 3.61 13.70 5.14
CA VAL A 222 2.60 13.24 6.09
C VAL A 222 1.27 13.13 5.33
N PRO A 223 0.84 11.92 4.97
CA PRO A 223 -0.38 11.71 4.20
C PRO A 223 -1.63 11.95 5.02
N GLN A 224 -2.73 12.23 4.34
CA GLN A 224 -4.06 12.24 4.93
C GLN A 224 -4.38 10.86 5.54
N GLY A 225 -4.96 10.89 6.75
CA GLY A 225 -5.25 9.67 7.51
C GLY A 225 -4.05 9.14 8.30
N ASN A 226 -4.35 8.33 9.30
CA ASN A 226 -3.36 7.87 10.27
C ASN A 226 -2.62 6.63 9.75
N GLN A 227 -1.62 6.84 8.89
CA GLN A 227 -0.78 5.75 8.35
C GLN A 227 0.51 5.64 9.18
N LEU A 228 0.38 5.12 10.39
CA LEU A 228 1.53 4.67 11.17
C LEU A 228 1.81 3.19 10.88
N MET A 229 3.08 2.85 10.83
CA MET A 229 3.55 1.46 10.73
C MET A 229 3.52 0.81 12.11
N SER A 230 3.42 -0.52 12.14
CA SER A 230 3.59 -1.29 13.37
C SER A 230 5.04 -1.26 13.83
N GLY A 231 5.28 -1.16 15.13
CA GLY A 231 6.60 -1.10 15.72
C GLY A 231 6.62 -0.25 16.98
N SER A 232 7.80 -0.01 17.56
CA SER A 232 7.94 0.95 18.65
C SER A 232 7.78 2.38 18.14
N ILE A 233 7.43 3.31 19.01
CA ILE A 233 7.38 4.75 18.65
C ILE A 233 8.74 5.18 18.13
N ARG A 234 9.83 4.70 18.71
CA ARG A 234 11.20 4.89 18.23
C ARG A 234 11.36 4.46 16.78
N ASP A 235 10.96 3.23 16.44
CA ASP A 235 11.07 2.69 15.07
C ASP A 235 10.25 3.51 14.06
N ILE A 236 9.09 3.98 14.48
CA ILE A 236 8.22 4.82 13.64
C ILE A 236 8.88 6.16 13.33
N ILE A 237 9.47 6.83 14.32
CA ILE A 237 10.12 8.12 14.15
C ILE A 237 11.39 7.98 13.31
N THR A 238 12.22 6.98 13.61
CA THR A 238 13.53 6.77 12.95
C THR A 238 13.43 6.04 11.62
N PHE A 239 12.22 5.71 11.16
CA PHE A 239 11.99 4.96 9.93
C PHE A 239 12.68 5.55 8.70
N SER A 240 12.76 6.87 8.61
CA SER A 240 13.35 7.58 7.47
C SER A 240 14.88 7.45 7.38
N ASP A 241 15.55 7.19 8.50
CA ASP A 241 17.01 7.00 8.58
C ASP A 241 17.38 6.05 9.72
N LYS A 242 17.47 4.78 9.40
CA LYS A 242 17.84 3.73 10.34
C LYS A 242 19.27 3.85 10.88
N ASN A 243 20.14 4.58 10.21
CA ASN A 243 21.52 4.78 10.69
C ASN A 243 21.60 5.78 11.86
N ARG A 244 20.53 6.59 12.07
CA ARG A 244 20.41 7.57 13.14
C ARG A 244 19.55 7.09 14.32
N THR A 245 19.23 5.81 14.43
CA THR A 245 18.37 5.27 15.52
C THR A 245 18.86 5.60 16.93
N GLY A 246 20.14 5.84 17.11
CA GLY A 246 20.77 6.27 18.38
C GLY A 246 20.76 7.78 18.62
N ASP A 247 20.20 8.59 17.74
CA ASP A 247 20.12 10.03 17.89
C ASP A 247 18.96 10.45 18.80
N GLU A 248 19.13 10.23 20.10
CA GLU A 248 18.11 10.57 21.12
C GLU A 248 17.78 12.06 21.12
N ALA A 249 18.77 12.93 20.89
CA ALA A 249 18.55 14.37 20.85
C ALA A 249 17.67 14.78 19.66
N GLY A 250 17.90 14.18 18.48
CA GLY A 250 17.08 14.40 17.29
C GLY A 250 15.65 13.89 17.47
N ILE A 251 15.47 12.71 18.08
CA ILE A 251 14.15 12.17 18.41
C ILE A 251 13.41 13.11 19.37
N HIS A 252 14.03 13.50 20.46
CA HIS A 252 13.43 14.42 21.41
C HIS A 252 13.03 15.76 20.78
N ARG A 253 13.92 16.35 19.98
CA ARG A 253 13.64 17.60 19.27
C ARG A 253 12.41 17.44 18.33
N ALA A 254 12.35 16.34 17.56
CA ALA A 254 11.23 16.08 16.66
C ALA A 254 9.90 15.93 17.43
N LEU A 255 9.93 15.24 18.58
CA LEU A 255 8.77 15.08 19.47
C LEU A 255 8.31 16.40 20.07
N GLN A 256 9.23 17.26 20.53
CA GLN A 256 8.92 18.58 21.06
C GLN A 256 8.28 19.48 20.00
N ILE A 257 8.84 19.54 18.80
CA ILE A 257 8.28 20.34 17.70
C ILE A 257 6.86 19.87 17.34
N ALA A 258 6.63 18.56 17.35
CA ALA A 258 5.32 17.98 17.08
C ALA A 258 4.38 17.99 18.32
N CYS A 259 4.79 18.56 19.45
CA CYS A 259 4.07 18.56 20.72
C CYS A 259 3.66 17.14 21.18
N ALA A 260 4.52 16.15 20.91
CA ALA A 260 4.24 14.75 21.21
C ALA A 260 4.92 14.23 22.49
N ASP A 261 5.91 14.94 23.01
CA ASP A 261 6.70 14.59 24.19
C ASP A 261 5.86 14.38 25.44
N GLY A 262 4.84 15.22 25.67
CA GLY A 262 3.99 15.15 26.84
C GLY A 262 3.26 13.81 26.97
N PHE A 263 2.52 13.39 25.94
CA PHE A 263 1.75 12.14 26.02
C PHE A 263 2.65 10.90 25.98
N ILE A 264 3.84 10.99 25.34
CA ILE A 264 4.79 9.88 25.32
C ILE A 264 5.41 9.66 26.71
N ALA A 265 5.64 10.72 27.48
CA ALA A 265 6.11 10.62 28.85
C ALA A 265 5.12 9.93 29.80
N GLU A 266 3.82 9.94 29.46
CA GLU A 266 2.75 9.27 30.23
C GLU A 266 2.65 7.75 29.91
N LEU A 267 3.30 7.27 28.83
CA LEU A 267 3.29 5.87 28.46
C LEU A 267 4.27 5.07 29.33
N GLU A 268 3.88 3.86 29.74
CA GLU A 268 4.69 3.00 30.62
C GLU A 268 6.10 2.72 30.07
N GLN A 269 6.25 2.59 28.75
CA GLN A 269 7.53 2.32 28.08
C GLN A 269 8.05 3.55 27.30
N GLY A 270 7.42 4.72 27.44
CA GLY A 270 7.82 5.93 26.75
C GLY A 270 7.92 5.73 25.25
N ILE A 271 9.06 6.12 24.66
CA ILE A 271 9.31 6.00 23.20
C ILE A 271 9.50 4.56 22.72
N ASP A 272 9.72 3.59 23.61
CA ASP A 272 9.87 2.18 23.27
C ASP A 272 8.52 1.43 23.34
N THR A 273 7.41 2.15 23.60
CA THR A 273 6.07 1.59 23.56
C THR A 273 5.75 1.02 22.17
N LEU A 274 5.34 -0.25 22.15
CA LEU A 274 4.94 -0.95 20.94
C LEU A 274 3.52 -0.54 20.53
N LEU A 275 3.39 -0.06 19.30
CA LEU A 275 2.11 0.24 18.68
C LEU A 275 1.69 -0.89 17.75
N GLY A 276 0.43 -1.31 17.88
CA GLY A 276 -0.18 -2.29 16.99
C GLY A 276 -0.43 -1.72 15.59
N GLU A 277 -1.06 -2.53 14.73
CA GLU A 277 -1.42 -2.10 13.40
C GLU A 277 -2.19 -0.77 13.42
N ARG A 278 -1.74 0.19 12.61
CA ARG A 278 -2.33 1.53 12.51
C ARG A 278 -2.34 2.34 13.80
N GLY A 279 -1.36 2.15 14.70
CA GLY A 279 -1.26 2.93 15.93
C GLY A 279 -2.31 2.59 16.99
N LEU A 280 -2.74 1.33 17.04
CA LEU A 280 -3.75 0.87 18.00
C LEU A 280 -3.31 1.20 19.43
N GLY A 281 -4.14 1.93 20.16
CA GLY A 281 -3.86 2.40 21.52
C GLY A 281 -3.65 3.91 21.66
N LEU A 282 -3.47 4.63 20.53
CA LEU A 282 -3.33 6.08 20.52
C LEU A 282 -4.59 6.76 19.96
N SER A 283 -4.85 7.99 20.40
CA SER A 283 -5.87 8.85 19.78
C SER A 283 -5.42 9.29 18.38
N GLU A 284 -6.37 9.71 17.55
CA GLU A 284 -6.08 10.19 16.19
C GLU A 284 -5.11 11.38 16.20
N GLY A 285 -5.31 12.34 17.11
CA GLY A 285 -4.39 13.48 17.27
C GLY A 285 -3.00 13.09 17.76
N GLN A 286 -2.87 12.05 18.61
CA GLN A 286 -1.56 11.51 19.00
C GLN A 286 -0.86 10.86 17.82
N MET A 287 -1.58 10.11 17.00
CA MET A 287 -1.04 9.51 15.76
C MET A 287 -0.58 10.57 14.76
N GLN A 288 -1.34 11.64 14.56
CA GLN A 288 -0.93 12.76 13.70
C GLN A 288 0.35 13.41 14.20
N ARG A 289 0.47 13.69 15.49
CA ARG A 289 1.70 14.26 16.08
C ARG A 289 2.91 13.35 15.89
N LEU A 290 2.77 12.03 16.03
CA LEU A 290 3.85 11.09 15.71
C LEU A 290 4.23 11.08 14.22
N ALA A 291 3.25 11.18 13.32
CA ALA A 291 3.53 11.26 11.90
C ALA A 291 4.28 12.56 11.52
N ILE A 292 3.92 13.68 12.16
CA ILE A 292 4.64 14.95 12.04
C ILE A 292 6.06 14.83 12.62
N ALA A 293 6.22 14.23 13.82
CA ALA A 293 7.55 14.00 14.42
C ALA A 293 8.46 13.18 13.51
N ARG A 294 7.93 12.10 12.90
CA ARG A 294 8.66 11.31 11.90
C ARG A 294 9.12 12.15 10.71
N ALA A 295 8.25 13.02 10.20
CA ALA A 295 8.60 13.90 9.08
C ALA A 295 9.70 14.90 9.47
N ILE A 296 9.65 15.47 10.67
CA ILE A 296 10.66 16.41 11.20
C ILE A 296 11.99 15.68 11.41
N TYR A 297 11.97 14.49 12.00
CA TYR A 297 13.18 13.70 12.26
C TYR A 297 13.93 13.33 10.98
N SER A 298 13.22 13.17 9.85
CA SER A 298 13.84 12.89 8.55
C SER A 298 14.81 13.97 8.07
N ASP A 299 14.75 15.15 8.67
CA ASP A 299 15.58 16.34 8.40
C ASP A 299 15.59 16.78 6.93
N ARG A 300 14.51 16.47 6.20
CA ARG A 300 14.38 16.84 4.80
C ARG A 300 14.02 18.32 4.64
N PRO A 301 14.47 18.98 3.56
CA PRO A 301 14.27 20.42 3.38
C PRO A 301 12.81 20.83 3.13
N VAL A 302 11.94 19.91 2.66
CA VAL A 302 10.55 20.21 2.35
C VAL A 302 9.61 19.29 3.13
N LEU A 303 8.69 19.87 3.91
CA LEU A 303 7.65 19.15 4.63
C LEU A 303 6.32 19.30 3.89
N LEU A 304 5.68 18.19 3.56
CA LEU A 304 4.36 18.13 2.94
C LEU A 304 3.35 17.55 3.94
N LEU A 305 2.39 18.35 4.35
CA LEU A 305 1.40 18.03 5.37
C LEU A 305 0.01 17.98 4.74
N ASP A 306 -0.51 16.79 4.49
CA ASP A 306 -1.82 16.60 3.86
C ASP A 306 -2.89 16.37 4.93
N GLU A 307 -3.58 17.45 5.33
CA GLU A 307 -4.56 17.47 6.44
C GLU A 307 -4.02 16.87 7.76
N ALA A 308 -2.71 16.99 7.97
CA ALA A 308 -2.00 16.33 9.07
C ALA A 308 -2.32 16.90 10.48
N THR A 309 -3.04 18.01 10.58
CA THR A 309 -3.46 18.64 11.84
C THR A 309 -4.97 18.56 12.08
N SER A 310 -5.70 17.84 11.24
CA SER A 310 -7.17 17.82 11.26
C SER A 310 -7.78 17.25 12.55
N ALA A 311 -7.11 16.32 13.22
CA ALA A 311 -7.55 15.71 14.48
C ALA A 311 -6.95 16.37 15.73
N LEU A 312 -6.20 17.46 15.59
CA LEU A 312 -5.65 18.22 16.72
C LEU A 312 -6.69 19.20 17.26
N ASP A 313 -6.67 19.42 18.58
CA ASP A 313 -7.34 20.55 19.19
C ASP A 313 -6.66 21.86 18.80
N ALA A 314 -7.40 22.97 18.90
CA ALA A 314 -6.94 24.27 18.41
C ALA A 314 -5.63 24.74 19.05
N GLY A 315 -5.44 24.49 20.37
CA GLY A 315 -4.23 24.90 21.06
C GLY A 315 -3.00 24.09 20.65
N THR A 316 -3.15 22.77 20.53
CA THR A 316 -2.06 21.90 20.06
C THR A 316 -1.73 22.18 18.59
N GLU A 317 -2.74 22.41 17.75
CA GLU A 317 -2.52 22.78 16.35
C GLU A 317 -1.70 24.06 16.22
N GLU A 318 -2.10 25.12 16.93
CA GLU A 318 -1.39 26.41 16.92
C GLU A 318 0.07 26.24 17.36
N ALA A 319 0.31 25.52 18.46
CA ALA A 319 1.67 25.27 18.94
C ALA A 319 2.53 24.48 17.92
N VAL A 320 1.99 23.42 17.29
CA VAL A 320 2.71 22.66 16.25
C VAL A 320 3.04 23.54 15.05
N LEU A 321 2.07 24.36 14.59
CA LEU A 321 2.27 25.25 13.44
C LEU A 321 3.29 26.36 13.73
N GLU A 322 3.28 26.95 14.93
CA GLU A 322 4.29 27.93 15.35
C GLU A 322 5.68 27.30 15.42
N ASN A 323 5.78 26.10 15.98
CA ASN A 323 7.05 25.35 16.01
C ASN A 323 7.57 25.07 14.59
N LEU A 324 6.71 24.64 13.66
CA LEU A 324 7.07 24.45 12.27
C LEU A 324 7.50 25.75 11.60
N ARG A 325 6.80 26.84 11.87
CA ARG A 325 7.16 28.17 11.34
C ARG A 325 8.51 28.66 11.83
N SER A 326 8.91 28.28 13.06
CA SER A 326 10.23 28.63 13.61
C SER A 326 11.39 27.93 12.89
N MET A 327 11.12 26.88 12.08
CA MET A 327 12.10 26.16 11.27
C MET A 327 12.34 26.90 9.94
N THR A 328 13.06 28.02 10.01
CA THR A 328 13.27 28.94 8.87
C THR A 328 14.07 28.34 7.70
N ASP A 329 14.74 27.22 7.94
CA ASP A 329 15.50 26.46 6.94
C ASP A 329 14.65 25.48 6.13
N LYS A 330 13.38 25.31 6.49
CA LYS A 330 12.46 24.35 5.86
C LYS A 330 11.41 25.06 5.00
N THR A 331 11.03 24.40 3.91
CA THR A 331 9.83 24.74 3.14
C THR A 331 8.68 23.90 3.67
N VAL A 332 7.54 24.50 3.93
CA VAL A 332 6.36 23.76 4.42
C VAL A 332 5.18 23.98 3.48
N ILE A 333 4.59 22.88 3.01
CA ILE A 333 3.35 22.91 2.24
C ILE A 333 2.29 22.19 3.05
N ILE A 334 1.24 22.90 3.43
CA ILE A 334 0.15 22.35 4.23
C ILE A 334 -1.17 22.39 3.46
N VAL A 335 -1.83 21.26 3.35
CA VAL A 335 -3.23 21.20 2.89
C VAL A 335 -4.12 21.37 4.10
N THR A 336 -4.89 22.45 4.15
CA THR A 336 -5.74 22.74 5.31
C THR A 336 -6.91 23.64 4.94
N HIS A 337 -7.96 23.59 5.76
CA HIS A 337 -9.08 24.55 5.77
C HIS A 337 -9.15 25.33 7.09
N ARG A 338 -8.19 25.10 7.99
CA ARG A 338 -8.21 25.70 9.34
C ARG A 338 -7.62 27.10 9.35
N PRO A 339 -8.30 28.07 9.97
CA PRO A 339 -7.85 29.48 10.00
C PRO A 339 -6.49 29.69 10.70
N ALA A 340 -6.13 28.87 11.69
CA ALA A 340 -4.86 28.96 12.39
C ALA A 340 -3.68 28.80 11.44
N ALA A 341 -3.70 27.74 10.60
CA ALA A 341 -2.65 27.50 9.63
C ALA A 341 -2.59 28.61 8.56
N LEU A 342 -3.74 29.11 8.09
CA LEU A 342 -3.79 30.16 7.08
C LEU A 342 -3.17 31.48 7.52
N LYS A 343 -3.23 31.80 8.82
CA LYS A 343 -2.61 33.02 9.38
C LYS A 343 -1.08 32.97 9.40
N LEU A 344 -0.51 31.77 9.49
CA LEU A 344 0.95 31.55 9.59
C LEU A 344 1.62 31.38 8.23
N CYS A 345 0.86 31.17 7.15
CA CYS A 345 1.38 30.96 5.82
C CYS A 345 1.81 32.26 5.15
N ASP A 346 2.90 32.20 4.39
CA ASP A 346 3.37 33.33 3.55
C ASP A 346 2.46 33.51 2.35
N ARG A 347 1.93 32.40 1.81
CA ARG A 347 1.07 32.39 0.62
C ARG A 347 0.01 31.29 0.71
N GLN A 348 -1.17 31.62 0.22
CA GLN A 348 -2.27 30.67 0.05
C GLN A 348 -2.50 30.41 -1.43
N ILE A 349 -2.58 29.13 -1.80
CA ILE A 349 -2.94 28.68 -3.15
C ILE A 349 -4.32 28.05 -3.08
N VAL A 350 -5.28 28.65 -3.80
CA VAL A 350 -6.68 28.21 -3.81
C VAL A 350 -6.94 27.34 -5.02
N PHE A 351 -7.30 26.09 -4.80
CA PHE A 351 -7.65 25.14 -5.85
C PHE A 351 -9.14 25.24 -6.22
N GLY A 352 -9.47 25.06 -7.51
CA GLY A 352 -10.86 24.97 -7.97
C GLY A 352 -11.47 26.30 -8.44
N GLU A 353 -10.81 27.44 -8.29
CA GLU A 353 -11.21 28.68 -8.94
C GLU A 353 -10.55 28.77 -10.33
N LYS A 354 -11.34 29.10 -11.37
CA LYS A 354 -10.89 29.22 -12.78
C LYS A 354 -9.85 30.32 -13.04
N LYS A 355 -9.18 30.86 -12.03
CA LYS A 355 -8.32 32.05 -12.12
C LYS A 355 -6.84 31.84 -11.77
N ASP A 356 -6.42 30.66 -11.34
CA ASP A 356 -5.00 30.46 -11.02
C ASP A 356 -4.19 29.90 -12.20
N GLN A 357 -4.30 30.55 -13.36
CA GLN A 357 -3.17 30.66 -14.27
C GLN A 357 -2.24 31.71 -13.66
N CYS A 358 -1.08 31.23 -13.17
CA CYS A 358 -0.02 32.09 -12.67
C CYS A 358 0.21 33.24 -13.68
N PRO A 359 0.25 34.54 -13.28
CA PRO A 359 0.69 35.58 -14.19
C PRO A 359 2.14 35.28 -14.54
N CYS A 360 2.40 34.94 -15.80
CA CYS A 360 3.77 34.85 -16.31
C CYS A 360 4.50 36.13 -15.94
N PRO A 361 5.64 36.13 -15.25
CA PRO A 361 6.47 37.31 -15.11
C PRO A 361 7.14 37.58 -16.47
N GLY A 362 6.66 38.60 -17.20
CA GLY A 362 7.37 39.07 -18.36
C GLY A 362 6.52 39.31 -19.59
N GLY A 363 5.52 40.19 -19.49
CA GLY A 363 5.08 41.00 -20.61
C GLY A 363 6.05 42.15 -20.80
N PHE A 364 7.01 42.01 -21.68
CA PHE A 364 7.71 43.15 -22.26
C PHE A 364 6.85 43.66 -23.42
N SER A 365 6.32 44.87 -23.21
CA SER A 365 5.88 45.77 -24.29
C SER A 365 7.06 46.31 -25.05
#